data_2f87732b3b7a58dc16e8457747fd2ce3
#
_entry.id   2f87732b3b7a58dc16e8457747fd2ce3
#
_cell.length_a   1.000
_cell.length_b   1.000
_cell.length_c   1.000
_cell.angle_alpha   90.00
_cell.angle_beta   90.00
_cell.angle_gamma   90.00
#
_symmetry.space_group_name_H-M   'P 1'
#
loop_
_entity.id
_entity.type
_entity.pdbx_description
1 polymer ?
#
loop_
_entity_poly.entity_id
_entity_poly.type
_entity_poly.pdbx_seq_one_letter_code
_entity_poly.pdbx_strand_id
1 'polypeptide(L)'
;IWKYEDAMDIPLEKRTRAGKLRDVVAKLGPVFVKLAQTLSTRPDIIGEEAADALMTLQQDVKQFDSEVAFQTIREELINRGSLRFIKDIVGGDPETSLYSEFKEKPIAAASIGQVYEARLHDAQKTKVAVKVQRPGMVRRIALDCTVIRLLLTWLEESGANGSEDLPFIIDEVGAGIFRELDYTLEARNAKAFKRSLKFLPYVK
;
A
#
# COMPACT_ATOMS: atom_id res chain seq x y z
N ILE A 1 -17.78 12.00 13.60
CA ILE A 1 -19.02 11.59 12.88
C ILE A 1 -18.76 10.32 12.08
N TRP A 2 -17.68 10.22 11.31
CA TRP A 2 -17.35 9.10 10.39
C TRP A 2 -17.06 7.76 11.09
N LYS A 3 -16.26 7.76 12.15
CA LYS A 3 -16.05 6.59 13.03
C LYS A 3 -17.37 6.11 13.66
N TYR A 4 -18.32 7.02 13.80
CA TYR A 4 -19.62 6.74 14.39
C TYR A 4 -20.54 6.01 13.41
N GLU A 5 -20.54 6.40 12.14
CA GLU A 5 -21.36 5.74 11.10
C GLU A 5 -20.92 4.29 10.85
N ASP A 6 -19.60 4.02 10.86
CA ASP A 6 -19.08 2.65 10.72
C ASP A 6 -19.33 1.79 11.96
N ALA A 7 -19.13 2.36 13.15
CA ALA A 7 -19.39 1.68 14.41
C ALA A 7 -20.86 1.34 14.65
N MET A 8 -21.78 2.09 14.01
CA MET A 8 -23.23 1.86 14.13
C MET A 8 -23.82 1.04 12.98
N ASP A 9 -22.98 0.50 12.07
CA ASP A 9 -23.42 -0.29 10.90
C ASP A 9 -24.54 0.40 10.11
N ILE A 10 -24.41 1.72 9.91
CA ILE A 10 -25.40 2.51 9.20
C ILE A 10 -25.44 2.12 7.72
N PRO A 11 -26.60 1.70 7.16
CA PRO A 11 -26.72 1.37 5.75
C PRO A 11 -26.23 2.50 4.84
N LEU A 12 -25.60 2.16 3.71
CA LEU A 12 -24.99 3.10 2.76
C LEU A 12 -25.93 4.24 2.33
N GLU A 13 -27.20 3.92 2.16
CA GLU A 13 -28.26 4.88 1.75
C GLU A 13 -28.51 5.97 2.79
N LYS A 14 -28.26 5.68 4.07
CA LYS A 14 -28.45 6.60 5.20
C LYS A 14 -27.18 7.36 5.57
N ARG A 15 -26.04 7.03 4.96
CA ARG A 15 -24.77 7.71 5.20
C ARG A 15 -24.76 9.10 4.60
N THR A 16 -23.92 9.98 5.15
CA THR A 16 -23.68 11.32 4.60
C THR A 16 -23.10 11.23 3.18
N ARG A 17 -23.15 12.32 2.40
CA ARG A 17 -22.57 12.35 1.03
C ARG A 17 -21.10 12.00 1.03
N ALA A 18 -20.35 12.47 2.00
CA ALA A 18 -18.93 12.22 2.13
C ALA A 18 -18.66 10.76 2.56
N GLY A 19 -19.50 10.13 3.42
CA GLY A 19 -19.44 8.70 3.73
C GLY A 19 -19.66 7.81 2.51
N LYS A 20 -20.62 8.18 1.66
CA LYS A 20 -20.86 7.49 0.38
C LYS A 20 -19.65 7.62 -0.55
N LEU A 21 -19.03 8.80 -0.64
CA LEU A 21 -17.83 9.03 -1.42
C LEU A 21 -16.69 8.11 -0.95
N ARG A 22 -16.41 8.08 0.36
CA ARG A 22 -15.41 7.20 0.95
C ARG A 22 -15.63 5.73 0.56
N ASP A 23 -16.86 5.24 0.71
CA ASP A 23 -17.19 3.83 0.44
C ASP A 23 -17.05 3.48 -1.05
N VAL A 24 -17.38 4.40 -1.93
CA VAL A 24 -17.15 4.26 -3.38
C VAL A 24 -15.65 4.19 -3.67
N VAL A 25 -14.88 5.12 -3.15
CA VAL A 25 -13.42 5.17 -3.32
C VAL A 25 -12.76 3.89 -2.81
N ALA A 26 -13.16 3.39 -1.65
CA ALA A 26 -12.64 2.14 -1.10
C ALA A 26 -12.86 0.93 -2.02
N LYS A 27 -14.00 0.90 -2.75
CA LYS A 27 -14.33 -0.18 -3.70
C LYS A 27 -13.60 -0.06 -5.04
N LEU A 28 -13.25 1.14 -5.45
CA LEU A 28 -12.57 1.39 -6.74
C LEU A 28 -11.15 0.82 -6.77
N GLY A 29 -10.46 0.81 -5.63
CA GLY A 29 -9.16 0.17 -5.52
C GLY A 29 -8.04 1.09 -5.06
N PRO A 30 -6.80 0.57 -5.01
CA PRO A 30 -5.68 1.23 -4.33
C PRO A 30 -5.26 2.58 -4.93
N VAL A 31 -5.41 2.78 -6.23
CA VAL A 31 -5.11 4.09 -6.87
C VAL A 31 -6.07 5.15 -6.38
N PHE A 32 -7.36 4.83 -6.37
CA PHE A 32 -8.40 5.76 -5.89
C PHE A 32 -8.26 6.05 -4.40
N VAL A 33 -7.93 5.02 -3.60
CA VAL A 33 -7.62 5.20 -2.18
C VAL A 33 -6.43 6.13 -2.00
N LYS A 34 -5.36 5.95 -2.77
CA LYS A 34 -4.17 6.81 -2.69
C LYS A 34 -4.44 8.23 -3.16
N LEU A 35 -5.17 8.39 -4.26
CA LEU A 35 -5.62 9.70 -4.75
C LEU A 35 -6.45 10.42 -3.68
N ALA A 36 -7.40 9.71 -3.08
CA ALA A 36 -8.23 10.24 -2.00
C ALA A 36 -7.41 10.62 -0.76
N GLN A 37 -6.40 9.82 -0.40
CA GLN A 37 -5.46 10.16 0.68
C GLN A 37 -4.68 11.44 0.37
N THR A 38 -4.24 11.63 -0.88
CA THR A 38 -3.57 12.87 -1.31
C THR A 38 -4.54 14.05 -1.23
N LEU A 39 -5.76 13.89 -1.73
CA LEU A 39 -6.78 14.93 -1.68
C LEU A 39 -7.23 15.24 -0.26
N SER A 40 -7.24 14.28 0.67
CA SER A 40 -7.60 14.51 2.07
C SER A 40 -6.67 15.49 2.79
N THR A 41 -5.46 15.70 2.27
CA THR A 41 -4.52 16.72 2.78
C THR A 41 -4.77 18.10 2.18
N ARG A 42 -5.73 18.24 1.28
CA ARG A 42 -6.06 19.45 0.52
C ARG A 42 -7.52 19.84 0.68
N PRO A 43 -7.95 20.23 1.91
CA PRO A 43 -9.33 20.66 2.16
C PRO A 43 -9.71 21.92 1.36
N ASP A 44 -8.72 22.69 0.93
CA ASP A 44 -8.89 23.83 0.01
C ASP A 44 -9.47 23.43 -1.36
N ILE A 45 -9.25 22.18 -1.80
CA ILE A 45 -9.77 21.66 -3.09
C ILE A 45 -11.12 20.96 -2.92
N ILE A 46 -11.26 20.11 -1.91
CA ILE A 46 -12.42 19.21 -1.78
C ILE A 46 -13.39 19.55 -0.66
N GLY A 47 -13.06 20.55 0.15
CA GLY A 47 -13.82 20.92 1.35
C GLY A 47 -13.48 20.06 2.57
N GLU A 48 -13.67 20.63 3.77
CA GLU A 48 -13.29 19.96 5.04
C GLU A 48 -14.04 18.65 5.27
N GLU A 49 -15.35 18.62 5.01
CA GLU A 49 -16.17 17.42 5.22
C GLU A 49 -15.70 16.23 4.36
N ALA A 50 -15.36 16.46 3.09
CA ALA A 50 -14.83 15.43 2.21
C ALA A 50 -13.40 15.03 2.60
N ALA A 51 -12.55 15.98 2.97
CA ALA A 51 -11.18 15.72 3.41
C ALA A 51 -11.15 14.82 4.65
N ASP A 52 -11.95 15.12 5.66
CA ASP A 52 -12.09 14.31 6.88
C ASP A 52 -12.57 12.90 6.56
N ALA A 53 -13.56 12.77 5.68
CA ALA A 53 -14.06 11.48 5.25
C ALA A 53 -12.99 10.62 4.59
N LEU A 54 -12.25 11.19 3.67
CA LEU A 54 -11.21 10.48 2.93
C LEU A 54 -9.99 10.14 3.80
N MET A 55 -9.74 10.91 4.86
CA MET A 55 -8.66 10.62 5.81
C MET A 55 -8.85 9.27 6.52
N THR A 56 -10.09 8.82 6.69
CA THR A 56 -10.39 7.51 7.31
C THR A 56 -10.04 6.30 6.43
N LEU A 57 -9.84 6.49 5.12
CA LEU A 57 -9.46 5.42 4.19
C LEU A 57 -8.10 4.77 4.48
N GLN A 58 -7.31 5.33 5.40
CA GLN A 58 -6.00 4.80 5.75
C GLN A 58 -6.06 3.52 6.61
N GLN A 59 -7.20 3.18 7.21
CA GLN A 59 -7.28 2.20 8.31
C GLN A 59 -7.90 0.86 7.96
N ASP A 60 -8.65 0.71 6.86
CA ASP A 60 -9.43 -0.50 6.55
C ASP A 60 -9.03 -1.14 5.21
N VAL A 61 -7.83 -1.71 5.16
CA VAL A 61 -7.41 -2.49 3.99
C VAL A 61 -7.58 -3.98 4.25
N LYS A 62 -8.43 -4.65 3.45
CA LYS A 62 -8.60 -6.10 3.51
C LYS A 62 -7.28 -6.82 3.24
N GLN A 63 -6.96 -7.75 4.12
CA GLN A 63 -5.86 -8.68 3.91
C GLN A 63 -6.13 -9.51 2.65
N PHE A 64 -5.07 -9.81 1.89
CA PHE A 64 -5.14 -10.83 0.85
C PHE A 64 -4.64 -12.17 1.41
N ASP A 65 -4.95 -13.24 0.70
CA ASP A 65 -4.66 -14.59 1.13
C ASP A 65 -3.15 -14.78 1.40
N SER A 66 -2.83 -15.36 2.54
CA SER A 66 -1.44 -15.63 2.95
C SER A 66 -0.75 -16.63 2.01
N GLU A 67 -1.48 -17.58 1.41
CA GLU A 67 -0.92 -18.48 0.42
C GLU A 67 -0.39 -17.71 -0.81
N VAL A 68 -1.13 -16.70 -1.26
CA VAL A 68 -0.70 -15.80 -2.34
C VAL A 68 0.55 -15.01 -1.92
N ALA A 69 0.65 -14.60 -0.66
CA ALA A 69 1.85 -13.94 -0.14
C ALA A 69 3.07 -14.88 -0.15
N PHE A 70 2.89 -16.12 0.30
CA PHE A 70 3.95 -17.13 0.29
C PHE A 70 4.41 -17.45 -1.14
N GLN A 71 3.49 -17.57 -2.07
CA GLN A 71 3.84 -17.74 -3.47
C GLN A 71 4.64 -16.56 -4.01
N THR A 72 4.26 -15.33 -3.68
CA THR A 72 5.02 -14.12 -4.05
C THR A 72 6.45 -14.16 -3.51
N ILE A 73 6.64 -14.54 -2.24
CA ILE A 73 7.98 -14.69 -1.65
C ILE A 73 8.78 -15.75 -2.40
N ARG A 74 8.15 -16.90 -2.70
CA ARG A 74 8.77 -17.99 -3.42
C ARG A 74 9.22 -17.58 -4.83
N GLU A 75 8.36 -16.91 -5.57
CA GLU A 75 8.65 -16.44 -6.93
C GLU A 75 9.76 -15.38 -6.93
N GLU A 76 9.73 -14.43 -6.01
CA GLU A 76 10.70 -13.34 -6.00
C GLU A 76 12.08 -13.75 -5.46
N LEU A 77 12.14 -14.55 -4.42
CA LEU A 77 13.38 -14.84 -3.71
C LEU A 77 13.97 -16.22 -4.04
N ILE A 78 13.14 -17.23 -4.21
CA ILE A 78 13.56 -18.60 -4.43
C ILE A 78 13.68 -18.90 -5.92
N ASN A 79 12.56 -18.78 -6.68
CA ASN A 79 12.52 -19.21 -8.08
C ASN A 79 13.35 -18.31 -9.00
N ARG A 80 13.50 -17.02 -8.70
CA ARG A 80 14.36 -16.12 -9.48
C ARG A 80 15.86 -16.28 -9.20
N GLY A 81 16.23 -17.25 -8.38
CA GLY A 81 17.64 -17.57 -8.11
C GLY A 81 18.36 -16.54 -7.23
N SER A 82 17.62 -15.64 -6.58
CA SER A 82 18.18 -14.69 -5.61
C SER A 82 18.84 -15.41 -4.44
N LEU A 83 18.34 -16.63 -4.13
CA LEU A 83 18.83 -17.50 -3.06
C LEU A 83 18.93 -18.94 -3.59
N ARG A 84 20.03 -19.22 -4.26
CA ARG A 84 20.25 -20.42 -5.08
C ARG A 84 20.05 -21.75 -4.35
N PHE A 85 20.32 -21.81 -3.05
CA PHE A 85 20.24 -23.01 -2.23
C PHE A 85 18.97 -23.08 -1.37
N ILE A 86 18.22 -21.99 -1.28
CA ILE A 86 17.01 -21.94 -0.48
C ILE A 86 15.86 -22.61 -1.23
N LYS A 87 15.21 -23.57 -0.60
CA LYS A 87 14.09 -24.34 -1.13
C LYS A 87 12.76 -23.97 -0.50
N ASP A 88 12.79 -23.57 0.77
CA ASP A 88 11.62 -23.31 1.57
C ASP A 88 11.65 -21.92 2.22
N ILE A 89 10.46 -21.39 2.51
CA ILE A 89 10.32 -20.11 3.24
C ILE A 89 10.65 -20.33 4.71
N VAL A 90 10.20 -21.44 5.28
CA VAL A 90 10.37 -21.78 6.69
C VAL A 90 10.96 -23.17 6.84
N GLY A 91 11.95 -23.32 7.71
CA GLY A 91 12.56 -24.63 8.02
C GLY A 91 13.58 -24.53 9.15
N GLY A 92 14.07 -25.70 9.57
CA GLY A 92 15.09 -25.79 10.65
C GLY A 92 16.51 -25.55 10.16
N ASP A 93 16.76 -25.69 8.87
CA ASP A 93 18.08 -25.60 8.27
C ASP A 93 18.29 -24.23 7.58
N PRO A 94 19.28 -23.44 8.06
CA PRO A 94 19.57 -22.13 7.49
C PRO A 94 20.13 -22.17 6.06
N GLU A 95 20.61 -23.33 5.59
CA GLU A 95 21.12 -23.46 4.23
C GLU A 95 20.01 -23.70 3.20
N THR A 96 18.85 -24.17 3.65
CA THR A 96 17.74 -24.56 2.78
C THR A 96 16.45 -23.77 2.99
N SER A 97 16.37 -22.96 4.04
CA SER A 97 15.19 -22.15 4.34
C SER A 97 15.53 -20.68 4.65
N LEU A 98 14.58 -19.77 4.36
CA LEU A 98 14.74 -18.33 4.55
C LEU A 98 14.67 -17.95 6.03
N TYR A 99 13.73 -18.52 6.75
CA TYR A 99 13.41 -18.17 8.13
C TYR A 99 13.29 -19.43 9.00
N SER A 100 13.69 -19.32 10.27
CA SER A 100 13.47 -20.38 11.26
C SER A 100 12.00 -20.46 11.68
N GLU A 101 11.29 -19.34 11.65
CA GLU A 101 9.85 -19.24 11.95
C GLU A 101 9.22 -18.15 11.08
N PHE A 102 7.96 -18.35 10.68
CA PHE A 102 7.18 -17.36 9.93
C PHE A 102 5.72 -17.45 10.36
N LYS A 103 5.13 -16.32 10.75
CA LYS A 103 3.71 -16.29 11.09
C LYS A 103 2.83 -16.28 9.85
N GLU A 104 1.88 -17.19 9.76
CA GLU A 104 0.97 -17.29 8.62
C GLU A 104 0.01 -16.09 8.51
N LYS A 105 -0.35 -15.49 9.66
CA LYS A 105 -1.24 -14.31 9.67
C LYS A 105 -0.41 -13.03 9.60
N PRO A 106 -0.76 -12.09 8.70
CA PRO A 106 -0.09 -10.80 8.64
C PRO A 106 -0.37 -10.00 9.91
N ILE A 107 0.64 -9.26 10.36
CA ILE A 107 0.56 -8.34 11.50
C ILE A 107 0.01 -6.97 11.10
N ALA A 108 0.10 -6.63 9.82
CA ALA A 108 -0.45 -5.40 9.24
C ALA A 108 -0.79 -5.61 7.76
N ALA A 109 -1.79 -4.89 7.28
CA ALA A 109 -2.14 -4.82 5.86
C ALA A 109 -2.18 -3.37 5.38
N ALA A 110 -1.72 -3.15 4.15
CA ALA A 110 -1.76 -1.87 3.46
C ALA A 110 -2.34 -2.05 2.05
N SER A 111 -2.67 -0.95 1.37
CA SER A 111 -3.29 -0.97 0.04
C SER A 111 -2.48 -1.76 -1.00
N ILE A 112 -1.16 -1.70 -0.93
CA ILE A 112 -0.23 -2.31 -1.89
C ILE A 112 0.50 -3.53 -1.37
N GLY A 113 0.30 -3.94 -0.10
CA GLY A 113 1.00 -5.08 0.49
C GLY A 113 0.57 -5.39 1.90
N GLN A 114 1.18 -6.39 2.50
CA GLN A 114 1.00 -6.72 3.91
C GLN A 114 2.31 -7.13 4.56
N VAL A 115 2.35 -7.08 5.89
CA VAL A 115 3.55 -7.30 6.68
C VAL A 115 3.36 -8.54 7.55
N TYR A 116 4.35 -9.41 7.53
CA TYR A 116 4.41 -10.62 8.35
C TYR A 116 5.52 -10.51 9.39
N GLU A 117 5.40 -11.27 10.44
CA GLU A 117 6.47 -11.48 11.42
C GLU A 117 7.20 -12.78 11.10
N ALA A 118 8.53 -12.72 11.07
CA ALA A 118 9.38 -13.88 10.88
C ALA A 118 10.58 -13.83 11.84
N ARG A 119 11.31 -14.96 11.96
CA ARG A 119 12.55 -15.05 12.72
C ARG A 119 13.69 -15.55 11.84
N LEU A 120 14.83 -14.93 11.98
CA LEU A 120 16.06 -15.32 11.30
C LEU A 120 16.65 -16.60 11.92
N HIS A 121 17.62 -17.19 11.22
CA HIS A 121 18.38 -18.35 11.68
C HIS A 121 19.56 -18.01 12.59
N ASP A 122 19.69 -16.74 13.03
CA ASP A 122 20.75 -16.34 13.96
C ASP A 122 20.54 -16.92 15.36
N ALA A 123 21.60 -16.89 16.19
CA ALA A 123 21.57 -17.44 17.55
C ALA A 123 20.50 -16.80 18.44
N GLN A 124 20.13 -15.55 18.17
CA GLN A 124 19.11 -14.79 18.89
C GLN A 124 17.70 -15.00 18.33
N LYS A 125 17.56 -15.73 17.20
CA LYS A 125 16.30 -15.82 16.44
C LYS A 125 15.67 -14.45 16.25
N THR A 126 16.44 -13.54 15.71
CA THR A 126 16.08 -12.11 15.56
C THR A 126 14.75 -11.99 14.82
N LYS A 127 13.82 -11.30 15.48
CA LYS A 127 12.50 -11.00 14.93
C LYS A 127 12.60 -9.95 13.84
N VAL A 128 11.99 -10.22 12.69
CA VAL A 128 11.97 -9.33 11.53
C VAL A 128 10.56 -9.15 11.00
N ALA A 129 10.33 -8.00 10.37
CA ALA A 129 9.12 -7.71 9.60
C ALA A 129 9.38 -8.00 8.13
N VAL A 130 8.55 -8.85 7.54
CA VAL A 130 8.62 -9.21 6.12
C VAL A 130 7.46 -8.54 5.40
N LYS A 131 7.76 -7.51 4.61
CA LYS A 131 6.79 -6.78 3.81
C LYS A 131 6.64 -7.46 2.46
N VAL A 132 5.43 -7.91 2.15
CA VAL A 132 5.10 -8.64 0.92
C VAL A 132 4.16 -7.79 0.09
N GLN A 133 4.55 -7.52 -1.16
CA GLN A 133 3.75 -6.76 -2.10
C GLN A 133 2.56 -7.59 -2.59
N ARG A 134 1.41 -6.95 -2.71
CA ARG A 134 0.24 -7.57 -3.34
C ARG A 134 0.53 -7.81 -4.82
N PRO A 135 0.35 -9.03 -5.35
CA PRO A 135 0.68 -9.34 -6.73
C PRO A 135 -0.19 -8.58 -7.74
N GLY A 136 0.37 -8.31 -8.92
CA GLY A 136 -0.33 -7.64 -10.01
C GLY A 136 -0.57 -6.13 -9.83
N MET A 137 -0.07 -5.53 -8.75
CA MET A 137 -0.34 -4.12 -8.42
C MET A 137 0.20 -3.15 -9.47
N VAL A 138 1.39 -3.39 -10.00
CA VAL A 138 2.01 -2.53 -11.03
C VAL A 138 1.08 -2.38 -12.24
N ARG A 139 0.58 -3.52 -12.76
CA ARG A 139 -0.33 -3.52 -13.91
C ARG A 139 -1.66 -2.85 -13.58
N ARG A 140 -2.23 -3.14 -12.42
CA ARG A 140 -3.51 -2.55 -12.00
C ARG A 140 -3.40 -1.04 -11.85
N ILE A 141 -2.37 -0.57 -11.17
CA ILE A 141 -2.13 0.87 -10.97
C ILE A 141 -1.91 1.58 -12.30
N ALA A 142 -1.12 0.99 -13.22
CA ALA A 142 -0.92 1.56 -14.54
C ALA A 142 -2.24 1.71 -15.32
N LEU A 143 -3.09 0.68 -15.30
CA LEU A 143 -4.40 0.73 -15.96
C LEU A 143 -5.32 1.79 -15.33
N ASP A 144 -5.43 1.80 -14.00
CA ASP A 144 -6.29 2.74 -13.28
C ASP A 144 -5.83 4.20 -13.54
N CYS A 145 -4.53 4.48 -13.46
CA CYS A 145 -3.98 5.81 -13.78
C CYS A 145 -4.26 6.20 -15.24
N THR A 146 -4.10 5.27 -16.19
CA THR A 146 -4.38 5.53 -17.62
C THR A 146 -5.85 5.87 -17.83
N VAL A 147 -6.78 5.11 -17.25
CA VAL A 147 -8.21 5.34 -17.39
C VAL A 147 -8.60 6.69 -16.77
N ILE A 148 -8.12 6.99 -15.57
CA ILE A 148 -8.40 8.27 -14.91
C ILE A 148 -7.84 9.43 -15.76
N ARG A 149 -6.60 9.30 -16.24
CA ARG A 149 -5.97 10.33 -17.08
C ARG A 149 -6.77 10.61 -18.33
N LEU A 150 -7.20 9.57 -19.05
CA LEU A 150 -8.03 9.71 -20.26
C LEU A 150 -9.36 10.40 -19.95
N LEU A 151 -10.00 10.04 -18.84
CA LEU A 151 -11.25 10.67 -18.40
C LEU A 151 -11.03 12.16 -18.10
N LEU A 152 -9.97 12.50 -17.38
CA LEU A 152 -9.66 13.89 -17.02
C LEU A 152 -9.31 14.72 -18.25
N THR A 153 -8.55 14.17 -19.22
CA THR A 153 -8.25 14.84 -20.49
C THR A 153 -9.53 15.10 -21.28
N TRP A 154 -10.43 14.13 -21.36
CA TRP A 154 -11.71 14.30 -22.03
C TRP A 154 -12.60 15.37 -21.37
N LEU A 155 -12.61 15.44 -20.03
CA LEU A 155 -13.35 16.48 -19.29
C LEU A 155 -12.76 17.87 -19.55
N GLU A 156 -11.43 17.99 -19.61
CA GLU A 156 -10.73 19.23 -19.93
C GLU A 156 -11.07 19.71 -21.34
N GLU A 157 -10.96 18.85 -22.35
CA GLU A 157 -11.29 19.15 -23.75
C GLU A 157 -12.78 19.50 -23.92
N SER A 158 -13.66 18.95 -23.10
CA SER A 158 -15.10 19.23 -23.11
C SER A 158 -15.47 20.59 -22.49
N GLY A 159 -14.51 21.32 -21.91
CA GLY A 159 -14.74 22.56 -21.19
C GLY A 159 -15.54 22.43 -19.90
N ALA A 160 -15.71 21.20 -19.40
CA ALA A 160 -16.51 20.91 -18.21
C ALA A 160 -15.83 21.32 -16.89
N ASN A 161 -14.50 21.53 -16.92
CA ASN A 161 -13.71 21.90 -15.76
C ASN A 161 -12.92 23.19 -16.01
N GLY A 162 -12.99 24.10 -15.04
CA GLY A 162 -12.25 25.36 -15.07
C GLY A 162 -10.78 25.27 -14.62
N SER A 163 -10.18 24.06 -14.51
CA SER A 163 -8.77 23.88 -14.13
C SER A 163 -8.01 23.09 -15.19
N GLU A 164 -6.98 23.71 -15.76
CA GLU A 164 -6.14 23.16 -16.83
C GLU A 164 -5.13 22.08 -16.38
N ASP A 165 -5.07 21.73 -15.08
CA ASP A 165 -3.98 20.91 -14.52
C ASP A 165 -4.41 19.52 -14.02
N LEU A 166 -5.65 19.08 -14.25
CA LEU A 166 -6.15 17.81 -13.72
C LEU A 166 -5.40 16.57 -14.21
N PRO A 167 -5.04 16.42 -15.50
CA PRO A 167 -4.24 15.28 -15.96
C PRO A 167 -2.84 15.23 -15.33
N PHE A 168 -2.24 16.38 -15.04
CA PHE A 168 -0.94 16.47 -14.38
C PHE A 168 -0.98 15.97 -12.94
N ILE A 169 -2.08 16.26 -12.22
CA ILE A 169 -2.27 15.77 -10.83
C ILE A 169 -2.26 14.24 -10.79
N ILE A 170 -2.93 13.56 -11.74
CA ILE A 170 -2.93 12.10 -11.77
C ILE A 170 -1.56 11.52 -12.15
N ASP A 171 -0.80 12.19 -13.01
CA ASP A 171 0.55 11.78 -13.36
C ASP A 171 1.48 11.87 -12.13
N GLU A 172 1.38 12.93 -11.34
CA GLU A 172 2.16 13.10 -10.10
C GLU A 172 1.77 12.07 -9.03
N VAL A 173 0.48 11.85 -8.80
CA VAL A 173 -0.03 10.83 -7.88
C VAL A 173 0.40 9.44 -8.32
N GLY A 174 0.28 9.13 -9.61
CA GLY A 174 0.72 7.87 -10.19
C GLY A 174 2.21 7.61 -9.96
N ALA A 175 3.06 8.61 -10.25
CA ALA A 175 4.50 8.54 -10.00
C ALA A 175 4.82 8.31 -8.50
N GLY A 176 4.04 8.92 -7.60
CA GLY A 176 4.13 8.70 -6.16
C GLY A 176 3.83 7.25 -5.79
N ILE A 177 2.74 6.69 -6.31
CA ILE A 177 2.34 5.31 -6.05
C ILE A 177 3.37 4.31 -6.61
N PHE A 178 3.89 4.53 -7.82
CA PHE A 178 4.94 3.67 -8.39
C PHE A 178 6.22 3.68 -7.55
N ARG A 179 6.59 4.82 -6.96
CA ARG A 179 7.72 4.89 -6.01
C ARG A 179 7.45 4.08 -4.74
N GLU A 180 6.22 4.04 -4.25
CA GLU A 180 5.84 3.20 -3.10
C GLU A 180 5.85 1.69 -3.42
N LEU A 181 5.70 1.30 -4.69
CA LEU A 181 5.83 -0.09 -5.12
C LEU A 181 7.29 -0.56 -5.16
N ASP A 182 8.25 0.35 -5.25
CA ASP A 182 9.67 -0.01 -5.25
C ASP A 182 10.20 -0.22 -3.82
N TYR A 183 10.02 -1.44 -3.30
CA TYR A 183 10.56 -1.82 -1.99
C TYR A 183 12.08 -1.85 -1.94
N THR A 184 12.77 -1.88 -3.09
CA THR A 184 14.23 -1.76 -3.14
C THR A 184 14.66 -0.32 -2.83
N LEU A 185 13.89 0.66 -3.31
CA LEU A 185 14.08 2.07 -2.97
C LEU A 185 13.81 2.31 -1.47
N GLU A 186 12.73 1.74 -0.92
CA GLU A 186 12.42 1.80 0.51
C GLU A 186 13.58 1.25 1.36
N ALA A 187 14.13 0.08 0.97
CA ALA A 187 15.27 -0.51 1.66
C ALA A 187 16.55 0.35 1.57
N ARG A 188 16.81 1.00 0.41
CA ARG A 188 17.94 1.95 0.25
C ARG A 188 17.76 3.17 1.15
N ASN A 189 16.56 3.73 1.18
CA ASN A 189 16.23 4.88 2.02
C ASN A 189 16.38 4.55 3.52
N ALA A 190 15.90 3.38 3.96
CA ALA A 190 16.07 2.90 5.33
C ALA A 190 17.57 2.77 5.72
N LYS A 191 18.39 2.22 4.81
CA LYS A 191 19.84 2.13 5.01
C LYS A 191 20.50 3.51 5.07
N ALA A 192 20.10 4.44 4.22
CA ALA A 192 20.60 5.81 4.23
C ALA A 192 20.21 6.52 5.54
N PHE A 193 18.97 6.41 5.95
CA PHE A 193 18.46 6.94 7.21
C PHE A 193 19.22 6.41 8.42
N LYS A 194 19.43 5.09 8.50
CA LYS A 194 20.23 4.46 9.56
C LYS A 194 21.67 5.00 9.59
N ARG A 195 22.30 5.22 8.43
CA ARG A 195 23.66 5.79 8.36
C ARG A 195 23.70 7.24 8.84
N SER A 196 22.72 8.06 8.42
CA SER A 196 22.64 9.47 8.80
C SER A 196 22.39 9.67 10.29
N LEU A 197 21.68 8.73 10.93
CA LEU A 197 21.35 8.78 12.35
C LEU A 197 22.24 7.86 13.21
N LYS A 198 23.38 7.41 12.70
CA LYS A 198 24.28 6.50 13.41
C LYS A 198 24.78 7.06 14.76
N PHE A 199 24.76 8.38 14.92
CA PHE A 199 25.14 9.05 16.19
C PHE A 199 24.06 8.92 17.28
N LEU A 200 22.84 8.44 16.96
CA LEU A 200 21.76 8.23 17.91
C LEU A 200 21.74 6.74 18.31
N PRO A 201 22.05 6.39 19.59
CA PRO A 201 22.21 5.00 19.99
C PRO A 201 20.91 4.17 20.00
N TYR A 202 19.77 4.82 19.97
CA TYR A 202 18.44 4.19 19.93
C TYR A 202 17.90 3.94 18.51
N VAL A 203 18.59 4.39 17.47
CA VAL A 203 18.25 4.09 16.08
C VAL A 203 18.97 2.81 15.67
N LYS A 204 18.21 1.74 15.45
CA LYS A 204 18.73 0.40 15.10
C LYS A 204 18.61 0.11 13.61
#